data_8fd7dae182ca34d2c1494f5cb5061754
#
_entry.id   8fd7dae182ca34d2c1494f5cb5061754
#
_cell.length_a   1.000
_cell.length_b   1.000
_cell.length_c   1.000
_cell.angle_alpha   90.00
_cell.angle_beta   90.00
_cell.angle_gamma   90.00
#
_symmetry.space_group_name_H-M   'P 1'
#
loop_
_entity.id
_entity.type
_entity.pdbx_description
1 polymer ?
#
loop_
_entity_poly.entity_id
_entity_poly.type
_entity_poly.pdbx_seq_one_letter_code
_entity_poly.pdbx_strand_id
1 'polypeptide(L)'
;MPIRSNTSRFVAPMQNKPFPLYAAEAANAIGATLLTVGLPFYMSHRFGWGAKENFAVAALQGVLYMFGALSAQRISHRWGSRRSLLALYAGATVLAFAVGISASMAWAVAAALLVVVESGLMAASWPMLESLISTAGEPLGLSKRLGCYNIVWATTGAISVAASGAIIQHTPAWVFFGIVAAGHLLAGAIVFKRIHPAPALADNFEPSGSAPCPESECSNGIRGTIDAADARRHRLALWLSRIALPSTYVIIYSLAPALPSLHAIRQLSPTIATVVASIWLVARAGAFIVTGSTTFWHKRPGLMLLASITMLFAFIGTIVPGTLTQLGLFQALLAMAVAQIVLGLSLGTIYAASLYFGMAVSDGSTEHGGYHESLIGLGQILGPLVGATTQWIHPGALWPAVIAISGLVSVTVAVEAVVGARITRSAL
;
A
#
# COMPACT_ATOMS: atom_id res chain seq x y z
N MET A 1 -57.21 26.14 13.38
CA MET A 1 -56.18 26.02 12.32
C MET A 1 -55.09 25.11 12.86
N PRO A 2 -54.88 23.93 12.31
CA PRO A 2 -53.82 23.02 12.76
C PRO A 2 -52.49 23.45 12.13
N ILE A 3 -51.47 23.57 12.99
CA ILE A 3 -50.07 23.83 12.61
C ILE A 3 -49.53 22.57 11.91
N ARG A 4 -49.21 22.72 10.60
CA ARG A 4 -48.53 21.67 9.84
C ARG A 4 -47.09 21.59 10.36
N SER A 5 -46.75 20.50 11.05
CA SER A 5 -45.39 20.11 11.35
C SER A 5 -44.68 19.78 10.03
N ASN A 6 -43.80 20.67 9.60
CA ASN A 6 -42.92 20.47 8.46
C ASN A 6 -41.76 19.55 8.89
N THR A 7 -42.00 18.24 8.87
CA THR A 7 -40.93 17.26 9.03
C THR A 7 -40.08 17.33 7.78
N SER A 8 -39.00 18.14 7.83
CA SER A 8 -37.92 18.08 6.88
C SER A 8 -37.37 16.64 6.87
N ARG A 9 -37.70 15.89 5.81
CA ARG A 9 -37.12 14.59 5.56
C ARG A 9 -35.61 14.86 5.37
N PHE A 10 -34.81 14.54 6.37
CA PHE A 10 -33.39 14.36 6.23
C PHE A 10 -33.20 13.22 5.20
N VAL A 11 -32.97 13.57 3.95
CA VAL A 11 -32.52 12.63 2.94
C VAL A 11 -31.09 12.29 3.34
N ALA A 12 -30.92 11.14 3.98
CA ALA A 12 -29.58 10.62 4.27
C ALA A 12 -28.78 10.62 2.96
N PRO A 13 -27.55 11.15 2.94
CA PRO A 13 -26.74 11.15 1.73
C PRO A 13 -26.63 9.71 1.22
N MET A 14 -26.88 9.50 -0.08
CA MET A 14 -26.75 8.19 -0.71
C MET A 14 -25.30 7.72 -0.50
N GLN A 15 -25.12 6.79 0.42
CA GLN A 15 -23.80 6.20 0.71
C GLN A 15 -23.45 5.21 -0.39
N ASN A 16 -22.23 5.31 -0.92
CA ASN A 16 -21.73 4.36 -1.88
C ASN A 16 -21.67 2.96 -1.29
N LYS A 17 -22.10 1.95 -2.07
CA LYS A 17 -21.91 0.55 -1.69
C LYS A 17 -20.42 0.19 -1.78
N PRO A 18 -19.85 -0.62 -0.88
CA PRO A 18 -18.43 -0.94 -0.89
C PRO A 18 -17.99 -1.82 -2.07
N PHE A 19 -18.86 -2.67 -2.59
CA PHE A 19 -18.49 -3.62 -3.65
C PHE A 19 -17.92 -2.98 -4.92
N PRO A 20 -18.48 -1.90 -5.51
CA PRO A 20 -17.86 -1.22 -6.64
C PRO A 20 -16.49 -0.62 -6.33
N LEU A 21 -16.25 -0.19 -5.09
CA LEU A 21 -14.96 0.33 -4.65
C LEU A 21 -13.91 -0.78 -4.62
N TYR A 22 -14.27 -1.97 -4.09
CA TYR A 22 -13.39 -3.15 -4.12
C TYR A 22 -13.08 -3.59 -5.55
N ALA A 23 -14.07 -3.58 -6.45
CA ALA A 23 -13.86 -3.92 -7.85
C ALA A 23 -12.96 -2.92 -8.58
N ALA A 24 -13.10 -1.62 -8.28
CA ALA A 24 -12.20 -0.59 -8.82
C ALA A 24 -10.78 -0.78 -8.32
N GLU A 25 -10.62 -1.10 -7.02
CA GLU A 25 -9.30 -1.38 -6.46
C GLU A 25 -8.69 -2.67 -7.04
N ALA A 26 -9.47 -3.75 -7.21
CA ALA A 26 -8.98 -4.96 -7.86
C ALA A 26 -8.39 -4.67 -9.24
N ALA A 27 -9.11 -3.90 -10.05
CA ALA A 27 -8.66 -3.50 -11.38
C ALA A 27 -7.41 -2.63 -11.33
N ASN A 28 -7.36 -1.65 -10.42
CA ASN A 28 -6.22 -0.76 -10.20
C ASN A 28 -4.97 -1.52 -9.72
N ALA A 29 -5.14 -2.45 -8.79
CA ALA A 29 -4.06 -3.25 -8.20
C ALA A 29 -3.32 -4.11 -9.23
N ILE A 30 -3.95 -4.50 -10.35
CA ILE A 30 -3.27 -5.20 -11.45
C ILE A 30 -2.12 -4.33 -11.97
N GLY A 31 -2.43 -3.10 -12.38
CA GLY A 31 -1.45 -2.18 -12.94
C GLY A 31 -0.40 -1.77 -11.91
N ALA A 32 -0.85 -1.31 -10.76
CA ALA A 32 0.03 -0.83 -9.70
C ALA A 32 1.05 -1.90 -9.25
N THR A 33 0.64 -3.15 -9.09
CA THR A 33 1.55 -4.21 -8.63
C THR A 33 2.50 -4.67 -9.73
N LEU A 34 2.05 -4.70 -10.99
CA LEU A 34 2.94 -4.96 -12.13
C LEU A 34 4.05 -3.90 -12.23
N LEU A 35 3.74 -2.63 -11.99
CA LEU A 35 4.73 -1.55 -12.06
C LEU A 35 5.61 -1.39 -10.82
N THR A 36 5.24 -1.98 -9.70
CA THR A 36 6.05 -1.92 -8.47
C THR A 36 6.92 -3.17 -8.27
N VAL A 37 6.36 -4.36 -8.46
CA VAL A 37 7.05 -5.63 -8.23
C VAL A 37 7.40 -6.35 -9.53
N GLY A 38 6.56 -6.26 -10.56
CA GLY A 38 6.80 -6.88 -11.87
C GLY A 38 7.83 -6.12 -12.72
N LEU A 39 7.86 -4.78 -12.63
CA LEU A 39 8.73 -3.94 -13.44
C LEU A 39 10.23 -4.28 -13.31
N PRO A 40 10.81 -4.51 -12.11
CA PRO A 40 12.21 -4.91 -12.00
C PRO A 40 12.55 -6.17 -12.80
N PHE A 41 11.66 -7.16 -12.83
CA PHE A 41 11.83 -8.36 -13.67
C PHE A 41 11.74 -8.04 -15.16
N TYR A 42 10.79 -7.18 -15.53
CA TYR A 42 10.65 -6.70 -16.91
C TYR A 42 11.91 -6.00 -17.38
N MET A 43 12.41 -5.02 -16.61
CA MET A 43 13.60 -4.24 -16.96
C MET A 43 14.86 -5.09 -17.00
N SER A 44 15.01 -6.05 -16.07
CA SER A 44 16.13 -6.98 -16.08
C SER A 44 16.10 -7.91 -17.28
N HIS A 45 14.94 -8.47 -17.64
CA HIS A 45 14.83 -9.42 -18.74
C HIS A 45 14.92 -8.74 -20.11
N ARG A 46 14.29 -7.57 -20.30
CA ARG A 46 14.22 -6.89 -21.61
C ARG A 46 15.39 -5.95 -21.88
N PHE A 47 15.94 -5.33 -20.86
CA PHE A 47 16.97 -4.29 -21.00
C PHE A 47 18.29 -4.64 -20.30
N GLY A 48 18.39 -5.80 -19.64
CA GLY A 48 19.59 -6.22 -18.93
C GLY A 48 19.91 -5.39 -17.68
N TRP A 49 18.90 -4.68 -17.11
CA TRP A 49 19.11 -3.87 -15.93
C TRP A 49 19.45 -4.72 -14.71
N GLY A 50 20.41 -4.23 -13.92
CA GLY A 50 20.79 -4.84 -12.65
C GLY A 50 20.05 -4.22 -11.46
N ALA A 51 20.52 -4.59 -10.26
CA ALA A 51 19.97 -4.06 -9.02
C ALA A 51 20.13 -2.54 -8.93
N LYS A 52 21.23 -1.97 -9.43
CA LYS A 52 21.53 -0.54 -9.38
C LYS A 52 20.44 0.31 -10.05
N GLU A 53 20.13 -0.01 -11.30
CA GLU A 53 19.11 0.71 -12.09
C GLU A 53 17.71 0.52 -11.49
N ASN A 54 17.38 -0.71 -11.10
CA ASN A 54 16.09 -1.03 -10.47
C ASN A 54 15.91 -0.30 -9.13
N PHE A 55 16.93 -0.22 -8.29
CA PHE A 55 16.89 0.57 -7.05
C PHE A 55 16.73 2.07 -7.33
N ALA A 56 17.44 2.61 -8.32
CA ALA A 56 17.33 4.03 -8.66
C ALA A 56 15.91 4.40 -9.09
N VAL A 57 15.29 3.59 -9.95
CA VAL A 57 13.89 3.81 -10.38
C VAL A 57 12.93 3.69 -9.20
N ALA A 58 13.08 2.67 -8.34
CA ALA A 58 12.23 2.49 -7.17
C ALA A 58 12.32 3.69 -6.19
N ALA A 59 13.52 4.26 -6.00
CA ALA A 59 13.71 5.46 -5.18
C ALA A 59 12.97 6.67 -5.78
N LEU A 60 13.08 6.89 -7.09
CA LEU A 60 12.38 7.98 -7.79
C LEU A 60 10.86 7.79 -7.76
N GLN A 61 10.37 6.54 -7.92
CA GLN A 61 8.96 6.23 -7.72
C GLN A 61 8.49 6.63 -6.32
N GLY A 62 9.28 6.32 -5.28
CA GLY A 62 9.00 6.70 -3.90
C GLY A 62 8.84 8.20 -3.69
N VAL A 63 9.68 9.02 -4.35
CA VAL A 63 9.58 10.49 -4.28
C VAL A 63 8.23 10.96 -4.83
N LEU A 64 7.87 10.56 -6.05
CA LEU A 64 6.60 10.99 -6.66
C LEU A 64 5.39 10.37 -5.94
N TYR A 65 5.53 9.14 -5.44
CA TYR A 65 4.52 8.50 -4.61
C TYR A 65 4.20 9.33 -3.36
N MET A 66 5.21 9.73 -2.59
CA MET A 66 5.01 10.54 -1.38
C MET A 66 4.31 11.86 -1.69
N PHE A 67 4.73 12.58 -2.75
CA PHE A 67 4.06 13.82 -3.15
C PHE A 67 2.62 13.58 -3.64
N GLY A 68 2.37 12.51 -4.36
CA GLY A 68 1.04 12.10 -4.80
C GLY A 68 0.12 11.86 -3.60
N ALA A 69 0.55 11.06 -2.64
CA ALA A 69 -0.21 10.74 -1.43
C ALA A 69 -0.55 12.00 -0.60
N LEU A 70 0.42 12.89 -0.39
CA LEU A 70 0.22 14.15 0.34
C LEU A 70 -0.70 15.13 -0.40
N SER A 71 -0.78 15.05 -1.73
CA SER A 71 -1.66 15.91 -2.52
C SER A 71 -3.11 15.43 -2.56
N ALA A 72 -3.38 14.17 -2.21
CA ALA A 72 -4.68 13.51 -2.36
C ALA A 72 -5.83 14.30 -1.74
N GLN A 73 -5.66 14.79 -0.51
CA GLN A 73 -6.69 15.56 0.17
C GLN A 73 -7.00 16.88 -0.57
N ARG A 74 -5.97 17.65 -0.97
CA ARG A 74 -6.18 18.92 -1.68
C ARG A 74 -6.92 18.71 -3.01
N ILE A 75 -6.54 17.66 -3.74
CA ILE A 75 -7.16 17.29 -5.01
C ILE A 75 -8.62 16.88 -4.78
N SER A 76 -8.87 16.02 -3.77
CA SER A 76 -10.21 15.56 -3.41
C SER A 76 -11.12 16.69 -2.95
N HIS A 77 -10.62 17.63 -2.15
CA HIS A 77 -11.38 18.82 -1.73
C HIS A 77 -11.74 19.72 -2.91
N ARG A 78 -10.81 19.92 -3.84
CA ARG A 78 -11.02 20.85 -4.97
C ARG A 78 -11.99 20.31 -6.03
N TRP A 79 -11.92 19.01 -6.35
CA TRP A 79 -12.66 18.42 -7.47
C TRP A 79 -13.68 17.36 -7.06
N GLY A 80 -13.68 16.98 -5.78
CA GLY A 80 -14.44 15.84 -5.27
C GLY A 80 -13.77 14.51 -5.59
N SER A 81 -13.87 13.52 -4.69
CA SER A 81 -13.16 12.23 -4.81
C SER A 81 -13.45 11.50 -6.13
N ARG A 82 -14.71 11.52 -6.60
CA ARG A 82 -15.08 10.83 -7.86
C ARG A 82 -14.38 11.43 -9.09
N ARG A 83 -14.42 12.76 -9.25
CA ARG A 83 -13.78 13.42 -10.41
C ARG A 83 -12.26 13.28 -10.35
N SER A 84 -11.69 13.36 -9.16
CA SER A 84 -10.26 13.18 -8.92
C SER A 84 -9.81 11.77 -9.31
N LEU A 85 -10.51 10.72 -8.86
CA LEU A 85 -10.21 9.33 -9.23
C LEU A 85 -10.31 9.11 -10.74
N LEU A 86 -11.32 9.67 -11.40
CA LEU A 86 -11.46 9.56 -12.86
C LEU A 86 -10.28 10.20 -13.60
N ALA A 87 -9.85 11.39 -13.18
CA ALA A 87 -8.71 12.08 -13.79
C ALA A 87 -7.40 11.32 -13.55
N LEU A 88 -7.19 10.79 -12.34
CA LEU A 88 -6.00 10.01 -11.98
C LEU A 88 -5.92 8.71 -12.79
N TYR A 89 -7.01 7.94 -12.88
CA TYR A 89 -7.04 6.70 -13.67
C TYR A 89 -6.92 6.96 -15.17
N ALA A 90 -7.51 8.03 -15.69
CA ALA A 90 -7.33 8.42 -17.10
C ALA A 90 -5.86 8.79 -17.38
N GLY A 91 -5.24 9.59 -16.52
CA GLY A 91 -3.83 9.94 -16.61
C GLY A 91 -2.91 8.72 -16.55
N ALA A 92 -3.14 7.80 -15.60
CA ALA A 92 -2.40 6.56 -15.48
C ALA A 92 -2.56 5.65 -16.72
N THR A 93 -3.78 5.56 -17.26
CA THR A 93 -4.03 4.82 -18.52
C THR A 93 -3.20 5.38 -19.66
N VAL A 94 -3.18 6.69 -19.84
CA VAL A 94 -2.38 7.36 -20.90
C VAL A 94 -0.87 7.11 -20.68
N LEU A 95 -0.40 7.24 -19.44
CA LEU A 95 1.00 6.98 -19.10
C LEU A 95 1.38 5.53 -19.36
N ALA A 96 0.55 4.57 -18.98
CA ALA A 96 0.82 3.15 -19.23
C ALA A 96 0.93 2.84 -20.73
N PHE A 97 0.10 3.45 -21.59
CA PHE A 97 0.27 3.35 -23.05
C PHE A 97 1.58 3.97 -23.52
N ALA A 98 1.94 5.16 -22.99
CA ALA A 98 3.19 5.82 -23.34
C ALA A 98 4.42 4.99 -22.91
N VAL A 99 4.35 4.35 -21.73
CA VAL A 99 5.36 3.39 -21.26
C VAL A 99 5.48 2.21 -22.24
N GLY A 100 4.34 1.64 -22.65
CA GLY A 100 4.30 0.52 -23.60
C GLY A 100 4.94 0.86 -24.95
N ILE A 101 4.67 2.06 -25.47
CA ILE A 101 5.29 2.59 -26.70
C ILE A 101 6.81 2.73 -26.49
N SER A 102 7.23 3.41 -25.41
CA SER A 102 8.65 3.63 -25.11
C SER A 102 9.41 2.32 -24.94
N ALA A 103 8.82 1.35 -24.24
CA ALA A 103 9.41 0.03 -24.06
C ALA A 103 9.50 -0.77 -25.36
N SER A 104 8.51 -0.64 -26.25
CA SER A 104 8.50 -1.29 -27.57
C SER A 104 9.56 -0.69 -28.50
N MET A 105 9.90 0.59 -28.32
CA MET A 105 10.96 1.28 -29.03
C MET A 105 12.34 1.11 -28.39
N ALA A 106 12.46 0.27 -27.34
CA ALA A 106 13.65 0.04 -26.55
C ALA A 106 14.19 1.30 -25.81
N TRP A 107 13.33 2.29 -25.53
CA TRP A 107 13.67 3.49 -24.76
C TRP A 107 13.51 3.23 -23.26
N ALA A 108 14.41 2.41 -22.70
CA ALA A 108 14.32 1.93 -21.32
C ALA A 108 14.22 3.05 -20.28
N VAL A 109 15.05 4.11 -20.42
CA VAL A 109 15.06 5.25 -19.49
C VAL A 109 13.74 6.04 -19.58
N ALA A 110 13.24 6.29 -20.79
CA ALA A 110 11.97 7.00 -20.98
C ALA A 110 10.82 6.20 -20.39
N ALA A 111 10.77 4.89 -20.62
CA ALA A 111 9.77 4.00 -20.02
C ALA A 111 9.83 4.07 -18.48
N ALA A 112 11.01 4.00 -17.88
CA ALA A 112 11.17 4.09 -16.43
C ALA A 112 10.71 5.45 -15.86
N LEU A 113 11.07 6.57 -16.53
CA LEU A 113 10.64 7.90 -16.08
C LEU A 113 9.13 8.09 -16.17
N LEU A 114 8.47 7.54 -17.19
CA LEU A 114 7.01 7.57 -17.28
C LEU A 114 6.36 6.75 -16.16
N VAL A 115 6.90 5.59 -15.79
CA VAL A 115 6.44 4.80 -14.64
C VAL A 115 6.64 5.57 -13.33
N VAL A 116 7.74 6.31 -13.17
CA VAL A 116 7.94 7.18 -12.01
C VAL A 116 6.83 8.23 -11.88
N VAL A 117 6.42 8.86 -12.98
CA VAL A 117 5.30 9.82 -12.98
C VAL A 117 3.99 9.12 -12.64
N GLU A 118 3.75 7.94 -13.22
CA GLU A 118 2.53 7.17 -12.97
C GLU A 118 2.37 6.78 -11.49
N SER A 119 3.47 6.42 -10.80
CA SER A 119 3.42 6.07 -9.38
C SER A 119 2.90 7.22 -8.51
N GLY A 120 3.18 8.48 -8.87
CA GLY A 120 2.62 9.65 -8.21
C GLY A 120 1.11 9.80 -8.39
N LEU A 121 0.59 9.51 -9.59
CA LEU A 121 -0.86 9.53 -9.84
C LEU A 121 -1.57 8.43 -9.05
N MET A 122 -0.99 7.24 -9.02
CA MET A 122 -1.56 6.12 -8.27
C MET A 122 -1.55 6.37 -6.77
N ALA A 123 -0.48 6.93 -6.23
CA ALA A 123 -0.39 7.28 -4.82
C ALA A 123 -1.45 8.29 -4.38
N ALA A 124 -1.87 9.20 -5.26
CA ALA A 124 -2.97 10.12 -4.98
C ALA A 124 -4.35 9.44 -4.97
N SER A 125 -4.52 8.30 -5.63
CA SER A 125 -5.81 7.60 -5.73
C SER A 125 -6.16 6.81 -4.47
N TRP A 126 -5.19 6.18 -3.80
CA TRP A 126 -5.43 5.29 -2.66
C TRP A 126 -6.07 5.97 -1.44
N PRO A 127 -5.61 7.14 -0.96
CA PRO A 127 -6.25 7.81 0.17
C PRO A 127 -7.74 8.11 -0.07
N MET A 128 -8.10 8.40 -1.32
CA MET A 128 -9.49 8.66 -1.71
C MET A 128 -10.33 7.38 -1.68
N LEU A 129 -9.81 6.26 -2.19
CA LEU A 129 -10.48 4.96 -2.14
C LEU A 129 -10.63 4.45 -0.71
N GLU A 130 -9.58 4.55 0.09
CA GLU A 130 -9.57 4.16 1.51
C GLU A 130 -10.59 4.94 2.31
N SER A 131 -10.67 6.25 2.09
CA SER A 131 -11.68 7.12 2.70
C SER A 131 -13.09 6.71 2.28
N LEU A 132 -13.35 6.52 0.98
CA LEU A 132 -14.65 6.10 0.48
C LEU A 132 -15.08 4.73 1.02
N ILE A 133 -14.15 3.78 1.16
CA ILE A 133 -14.40 2.45 1.72
C ILE A 133 -14.65 2.53 3.23
N SER A 134 -13.87 3.35 3.94
CA SER A 134 -14.00 3.53 5.39
C SER A 134 -15.35 4.16 5.77
N THR A 135 -15.88 5.04 4.91
CA THR A 135 -17.14 5.77 5.12
C THR A 135 -18.34 5.14 4.40
N ALA A 136 -18.14 4.04 3.66
CA ALA A 136 -19.23 3.37 2.94
C ALA A 136 -20.33 2.91 3.92
N GLY A 137 -21.58 3.14 3.52
CA GLY A 137 -22.75 2.76 4.31
C GLY A 137 -23.06 1.27 4.19
N GLU A 138 -22.69 0.50 5.21
CA GLU A 138 -22.94 -0.94 5.28
C GLU A 138 -22.99 -1.44 6.72
N PRO A 139 -23.70 -2.56 7.00
CA PRO A 139 -23.72 -3.17 8.32
C PRO A 139 -22.35 -3.74 8.76
N LEU A 140 -21.37 -3.80 7.86
CA LEU A 140 -20.03 -4.30 8.16
C LEU A 140 -19.22 -3.25 8.94
N GLY A 141 -18.64 -3.66 10.07
CA GLY A 141 -17.73 -2.80 10.84
C GLY A 141 -16.47 -2.40 10.03
N LEU A 142 -15.82 -1.31 10.43
CA LEU A 142 -14.64 -0.74 9.77
C LEU A 142 -13.55 -1.79 9.50
N SER A 143 -13.25 -2.65 10.49
CA SER A 143 -12.23 -3.71 10.35
C SER A 143 -12.52 -4.66 9.19
N LYS A 144 -13.79 -5.07 9.02
CA LYS A 144 -14.19 -5.95 7.90
C LYS A 144 -14.12 -5.25 6.55
N ARG A 145 -14.55 -3.97 6.48
CA ARG A 145 -14.47 -3.19 5.23
C ARG A 145 -13.03 -3.03 4.76
N LEU A 146 -12.14 -2.62 5.65
CA LEU A 146 -10.71 -2.50 5.35
C LEU A 146 -10.06 -3.86 5.11
N GLY A 147 -10.48 -4.89 5.85
CA GLY A 147 -10.03 -6.27 5.62
C GLY A 147 -10.36 -6.75 4.20
N CYS A 148 -11.60 -6.57 3.73
CA CYS A 148 -12.00 -6.89 2.36
C CYS A 148 -11.20 -6.10 1.32
N TYR A 149 -11.00 -4.80 1.53
CA TYR A 149 -10.17 -3.96 0.68
C TYR A 149 -8.75 -4.52 0.56
N ASN A 150 -8.12 -4.80 1.70
CA ASN A 150 -6.76 -5.33 1.75
C ASN A 150 -6.63 -6.71 1.08
N ILE A 151 -7.58 -7.61 1.31
CA ILE A 151 -7.60 -8.93 0.67
C ILE A 151 -7.70 -8.80 -0.85
N VAL A 152 -8.58 -7.93 -1.33
CA VAL A 152 -8.82 -7.73 -2.76
C VAL A 152 -7.54 -7.28 -3.47
N TRP A 153 -6.94 -6.16 -3.04
CA TRP A 153 -5.76 -5.65 -3.73
C TRP A 153 -4.54 -6.56 -3.58
N ALA A 154 -4.35 -7.19 -2.40
CA ALA A 154 -3.21 -8.06 -2.18
C ALA A 154 -3.31 -9.36 -2.98
N THR A 155 -4.51 -9.97 -3.07
CA THR A 155 -4.72 -11.18 -3.86
C THR A 155 -4.56 -10.88 -5.36
N THR A 156 -5.16 -9.80 -5.84
CA THR A 156 -5.04 -9.38 -7.24
C THR A 156 -3.58 -9.07 -7.58
N GLY A 157 -2.87 -8.37 -6.69
CA GLY A 157 -1.44 -8.09 -6.87
C GLY A 157 -0.58 -9.35 -6.88
N ALA A 158 -0.83 -10.31 -5.99
CA ALA A 158 -0.10 -11.57 -5.96
C ALA A 158 -0.27 -12.36 -7.27
N ILE A 159 -1.49 -12.45 -7.78
CA ILE A 159 -1.80 -13.11 -9.06
C ILE A 159 -1.09 -12.37 -10.22
N SER A 160 -1.14 -11.04 -10.23
CA SER A 160 -0.53 -10.20 -11.26
C SER A 160 0.98 -10.40 -11.32
N VAL A 161 1.67 -10.42 -10.17
CA VAL A 161 3.11 -10.66 -10.11
C VAL A 161 3.45 -12.10 -10.53
N ALA A 162 2.71 -13.10 -10.03
CA ALA A 162 2.94 -14.49 -10.41
C ALA A 162 2.81 -14.70 -11.93
N ALA A 163 1.82 -14.05 -12.56
CA ALA A 163 1.59 -14.14 -14.00
C ALA A 163 2.58 -13.31 -14.82
N SER A 164 3.20 -12.27 -14.22
CA SER A 164 4.02 -11.30 -14.95
C SER A 164 5.20 -11.92 -15.69
N GLY A 165 5.83 -12.93 -15.12
CA GLY A 165 6.96 -13.60 -15.75
C GLY A 165 6.60 -14.33 -17.04
N ALA A 166 5.44 -14.99 -17.09
CA ALA A 166 4.93 -15.62 -18.30
C ALA A 166 4.62 -14.54 -19.38
N ILE A 167 4.03 -13.42 -18.98
CA ILE A 167 3.77 -12.30 -19.88
C ILE A 167 5.09 -11.73 -20.42
N ILE A 168 6.09 -11.51 -19.55
CA ILE A 168 7.40 -10.99 -19.93
C ILE A 168 8.11 -11.94 -20.90
N GLN A 169 8.02 -13.25 -20.65
CA GLN A 169 8.73 -14.28 -21.42
C GLN A 169 8.10 -14.54 -22.78
N HIS A 170 6.77 -14.53 -22.89
CA HIS A 170 6.06 -15.07 -24.05
C HIS A 170 5.33 -14.02 -24.88
N THR A 171 5.28 -12.74 -24.45
CA THR A 171 4.55 -11.70 -25.16
C THR A 171 5.42 -10.48 -25.48
N PRO A 172 5.05 -9.66 -26.47
CA PRO A 172 5.73 -8.41 -26.75
C PRO A 172 5.48 -7.36 -25.64
N ALA A 173 6.35 -6.34 -25.59
CA ALA A 173 6.33 -5.29 -24.56
C ALA A 173 4.96 -4.63 -24.37
N TRP A 174 4.25 -4.35 -25.47
CA TRP A 174 2.95 -3.67 -25.41
C TRP A 174 1.87 -4.46 -24.67
N VAL A 175 1.99 -5.81 -24.56
CA VAL A 175 1.02 -6.64 -23.81
C VAL A 175 1.14 -6.37 -22.33
N PHE A 176 2.37 -6.37 -21.78
CA PHE A 176 2.59 -6.11 -20.35
C PHE A 176 2.00 -4.76 -19.92
N PHE A 177 2.34 -3.69 -20.62
CA PHE A 177 1.84 -2.35 -20.31
C PHE A 177 0.39 -2.13 -20.75
N GLY A 178 -0.08 -2.86 -21.75
CA GLY A 178 -1.49 -2.90 -22.15
C GLY A 178 -2.38 -3.48 -21.04
N ILE A 179 -1.92 -4.48 -20.31
CA ILE A 179 -2.62 -5.02 -19.13
C ILE A 179 -2.69 -3.96 -18.02
N VAL A 180 -1.59 -3.25 -17.78
CA VAL A 180 -1.55 -2.12 -16.84
C VAL A 180 -2.59 -1.06 -17.22
N ALA A 181 -2.56 -0.61 -18.48
CA ALA A 181 -3.50 0.38 -18.98
C ALA A 181 -4.97 -0.09 -18.89
N ALA A 182 -5.23 -1.36 -19.22
CA ALA A 182 -6.57 -1.95 -19.10
C ALA A 182 -7.06 -2.00 -17.66
N GLY A 183 -6.18 -2.28 -16.68
CA GLY A 183 -6.49 -2.23 -15.26
C GLY A 183 -6.96 -0.85 -14.83
N HIS A 184 -6.20 0.21 -15.13
CA HIS A 184 -6.57 1.58 -14.80
C HIS A 184 -7.82 2.06 -15.53
N LEU A 185 -7.97 1.72 -16.82
CA LEU A 185 -9.16 2.04 -17.58
C LEU A 185 -10.41 1.38 -16.98
N LEU A 186 -10.32 0.12 -16.60
CA LEU A 186 -11.42 -0.62 -15.96
C LEU A 186 -11.77 -0.01 -14.59
N ALA A 187 -10.78 0.33 -13.77
CA ALA A 187 -10.99 1.04 -12.50
C ALA A 187 -11.73 2.36 -12.72
N GLY A 188 -11.29 3.16 -13.69
CA GLY A 188 -11.96 4.40 -14.08
C GLY A 188 -13.40 4.18 -14.58
N ALA A 189 -13.64 3.16 -15.39
CA ALA A 189 -14.98 2.82 -15.88
C ALA A 189 -15.94 2.40 -14.73
N ILE A 190 -15.44 1.66 -13.74
CA ILE A 190 -16.22 1.28 -12.55
C ILE A 190 -16.55 2.52 -11.72
N VAL A 191 -15.57 3.40 -11.48
CA VAL A 191 -15.78 4.66 -10.77
C VAL A 191 -16.79 5.53 -11.49
N PHE A 192 -16.69 5.65 -12.81
CA PHE A 192 -17.63 6.44 -13.62
C PHE A 192 -19.07 5.93 -13.50
N LYS A 193 -19.28 4.62 -13.61
CA LYS A 193 -20.62 4.02 -13.68
C LYS A 193 -21.27 3.77 -12.32
N ARG A 194 -20.49 3.58 -11.25
CA ARG A 194 -20.99 3.00 -9.99
C ARG A 194 -20.77 3.87 -8.76
N ILE A 195 -19.87 4.87 -8.82
CA ILE A 195 -19.64 5.76 -7.69
C ILE A 195 -20.38 7.08 -7.96
N HIS A 196 -21.32 7.40 -7.08
CA HIS A 196 -22.08 8.63 -7.19
C HIS A 196 -21.29 9.80 -6.61
N PRO A 197 -21.38 11.01 -7.21
CA PRO A 197 -20.82 12.20 -6.60
C PRO A 197 -21.49 12.41 -5.24
N ALA A 198 -20.71 12.78 -4.23
CA ALA A 198 -21.30 13.29 -2.99
C ALA A 198 -22.19 14.49 -3.36
N PRO A 199 -23.40 14.63 -2.73
CA PRO A 199 -24.18 15.85 -2.90
C PRO A 199 -23.25 17.03 -2.62
N ALA A 200 -23.22 18.03 -3.51
CA ALA A 200 -22.56 19.28 -3.21
C ALA A 200 -23.14 19.76 -1.89
N LEU A 201 -22.30 19.90 -0.87
CA LEU A 201 -22.70 20.65 0.32
C LEU A 201 -23.11 22.01 -0.23
N ALA A 202 -24.40 22.31 -0.19
CA ALA A 202 -24.87 23.64 -0.55
C ALA A 202 -24.03 24.63 0.25
N ASP A 203 -23.42 25.61 -0.44
CA ASP A 203 -22.60 26.68 0.14
C ASP A 203 -23.34 27.58 1.17
N ASN A 204 -24.42 27.08 1.72
CA ASN A 204 -25.25 27.70 2.74
C ASN A 204 -24.86 27.25 4.16
N PHE A 205 -23.59 27.00 4.42
CA PHE A 205 -23.10 27.08 5.79
C PHE A 205 -22.91 28.57 6.11
N GLU A 206 -24.02 29.32 6.26
CA GLU A 206 -23.98 30.47 7.11
C GLU A 206 -23.52 29.97 8.50
N PRO A 207 -22.49 30.56 9.11
CA PRO A 207 -22.19 30.27 10.48
C PRO A 207 -23.40 30.75 11.30
N SER A 208 -24.41 29.86 11.45
CA SER A 208 -25.50 30.11 12.38
C SER A 208 -24.83 30.33 13.73
N GLY A 209 -24.95 31.58 14.17
CA GLY A 209 -24.42 32.03 15.45
C GLY A 209 -24.67 31.01 16.52
N SER A 210 -23.61 30.70 17.22
CA SER A 210 -23.51 29.75 18.30
C SER A 210 -24.65 29.87 19.31
N ALA A 211 -25.76 29.16 19.04
CA ALA A 211 -26.63 28.79 20.12
C ALA A 211 -25.93 27.57 20.79
N PRO A 212 -25.59 27.67 22.08
CA PRO A 212 -25.02 26.53 22.78
C PRO A 212 -26.03 25.40 22.78
N CYS A 213 -25.72 24.30 22.10
CA CYS A 213 -26.46 23.05 22.28
C CYS A 213 -26.46 22.71 23.77
N PRO A 214 -27.61 22.36 24.36
CA PRO A 214 -27.65 21.85 25.72
C PRO A 214 -26.74 20.63 25.81
N GLU A 215 -25.75 20.65 26.71
CA GLU A 215 -24.74 19.59 26.90
C GLU A 215 -25.32 18.19 27.11
N SER A 216 -26.61 18.07 27.40
CA SER A 216 -27.29 16.80 27.64
C SER A 216 -27.77 16.05 26.40
N GLU A 217 -27.91 16.68 25.22
CA GLU A 217 -28.41 16.01 24.01
C GLU A 217 -27.32 15.66 22.98
N CYS A 218 -26.14 16.29 23.04
CA CYS A 218 -25.04 15.97 22.13
C CYS A 218 -24.22 14.73 22.54
N SER A 219 -24.50 14.11 23.71
CA SER A 219 -23.69 13.00 24.22
C SER A 219 -24.18 11.60 23.85
N ASN A 220 -25.37 11.44 23.23
CA ASN A 220 -25.99 10.14 23.00
C ASN A 220 -25.81 9.56 21.58
N GLY A 221 -25.02 10.16 20.72
CA GLY A 221 -24.61 9.61 19.43
C GLY A 221 -23.36 8.77 19.56
N ILE A 222 -23.47 7.48 19.85
CA ILE A 222 -22.45 6.40 19.67
C ILE A 222 -21.01 6.73 20.18
N ARG A 223 -20.84 7.58 21.17
CA ARG A 223 -19.70 7.52 22.09
C ARG A 223 -20.09 6.66 23.29
N GLY A 224 -20.19 5.34 23.04
CA GLY A 224 -20.02 4.40 24.14
C GLY A 224 -18.73 4.79 24.83
N THR A 225 -18.73 4.92 26.15
CA THR A 225 -17.58 5.22 26.99
C THR A 225 -16.48 4.22 26.65
N ILE A 226 -15.62 4.58 25.65
CA ILE A 226 -14.39 3.84 25.43
C ILE A 226 -13.64 4.04 26.73
N ASP A 227 -13.43 2.97 27.46
CA ASP A 227 -12.63 2.99 28.68
C ASP A 227 -11.33 3.76 28.38
N ALA A 228 -10.91 4.67 29.24
CA ALA A 228 -9.70 5.47 29.03
C ALA A 228 -8.48 4.58 28.76
N ALA A 229 -8.48 3.35 29.27
CA ALA A 229 -7.48 2.33 28.98
C ALA A 229 -7.53 1.85 27.52
N ASP A 230 -8.71 1.64 26.93
CA ASP A 230 -8.83 1.21 25.55
C ASP A 230 -8.45 2.35 24.57
N ALA A 231 -8.83 3.59 24.86
CA ALA A 231 -8.40 4.76 24.07
C ALA A 231 -6.88 4.94 24.08
N ARG A 232 -6.23 4.65 25.21
CA ARG A 232 -4.77 4.68 25.33
C ARG A 232 -4.12 3.56 24.52
N ARG A 233 -4.67 2.35 24.57
CA ARG A 233 -4.19 1.19 23.79
C ARG A 233 -4.28 1.46 22.28
N HIS A 234 -5.39 2.02 21.82
CA HIS A 234 -5.56 2.40 20.40
C HIS A 234 -4.53 3.43 19.96
N ARG A 235 -4.28 4.47 20.77
CA ARG A 235 -3.22 5.46 20.48
C ARG A 235 -1.84 4.84 20.42
N LEU A 236 -1.51 3.95 21.37
CA LEU A 236 -0.24 3.22 21.35
C LEU A 236 -0.10 2.38 20.09
N ALA A 237 -1.12 1.61 19.74
CA ALA A 237 -1.12 0.77 18.55
C ALA A 237 -0.97 1.60 17.27
N LEU A 238 -1.63 2.76 17.19
CA LEU A 238 -1.47 3.69 16.08
C LEU A 238 -0.03 4.22 15.96
N TRP A 239 0.57 4.66 17.07
CA TRP A 239 1.96 5.14 17.05
C TRP A 239 2.94 4.04 16.65
N LEU A 240 2.84 2.86 17.24
CA LEU A 240 3.72 1.73 16.91
C LEU A 240 3.57 1.33 15.44
N SER A 241 2.34 1.21 14.94
CA SER A 241 2.12 0.87 13.54
C SER A 241 2.61 1.95 12.56
N ARG A 242 2.54 3.23 12.92
CA ARG A 242 3.08 4.35 12.11
C ARG A 242 4.61 4.40 12.12
N ILE A 243 5.25 3.98 13.21
CA ILE A 243 6.71 3.85 13.28
C ILE A 243 7.16 2.64 12.44
N ALA A 244 6.44 1.51 12.52
CA ALA A 244 6.74 0.29 11.80
C ALA A 244 6.51 0.40 10.28
N LEU A 245 5.50 1.16 9.85
CA LEU A 245 5.05 1.20 8.46
C LEU A 245 6.15 1.63 7.46
N PRO A 246 6.93 2.70 7.67
CA PRO A 246 8.04 3.04 6.78
C PRO A 246 9.03 1.91 6.61
N SER A 247 9.39 1.19 7.70
CA SER A 247 10.31 0.06 7.64
C SER A 247 9.77 -1.11 6.83
N THR A 248 8.46 -1.33 6.89
CA THR A 248 7.76 -2.30 6.05
C THR A 248 8.03 -2.02 4.56
N TYR A 249 7.93 -0.76 4.19
CA TYR A 249 8.12 -0.35 2.80
C TYR A 249 9.58 -0.14 2.41
N VAL A 250 10.46 0.18 3.37
CA VAL A 250 11.92 0.05 3.17
C VAL A 250 12.26 -1.37 2.70
N ILE A 251 11.70 -2.39 3.34
CA ILE A 251 11.93 -3.80 2.99
C ILE A 251 11.30 -4.16 1.64
N ILE A 252 10.02 -3.85 1.42
CA ILE A 252 9.32 -4.21 0.18
C ILE A 252 10.04 -3.62 -1.04
N TYR A 253 10.31 -2.32 -0.99
CA TYR A 253 10.92 -1.62 -2.13
C TYR A 253 12.43 -1.79 -2.24
N SER A 254 13.06 -2.42 -1.24
CA SER A 254 14.42 -2.95 -1.37
C SER A 254 14.44 -4.36 -1.92
N LEU A 255 13.46 -5.17 -1.53
CA LEU A 255 13.37 -6.56 -1.98
C LEU A 255 13.02 -6.66 -3.48
N ALA A 256 11.97 -5.96 -3.92
CA ALA A 256 11.49 -6.06 -5.30
C ALA A 256 12.57 -5.74 -6.36
N PRO A 257 13.36 -4.63 -6.25
CA PRO A 257 14.47 -4.35 -7.17
C PRO A 257 15.63 -5.34 -7.09
N ALA A 258 15.86 -5.94 -5.91
CA ALA A 258 16.96 -6.89 -5.70
C ALA A 258 16.68 -8.30 -6.24
N LEU A 259 15.40 -8.73 -6.17
CA LEU A 259 15.00 -10.12 -6.50
C LEU A 259 15.53 -10.61 -7.85
N PRO A 260 15.41 -9.88 -8.98
CA PRO A 260 15.89 -10.35 -10.28
C PRO A 260 17.41 -10.54 -10.33
N SER A 261 18.15 -9.91 -9.40
CA SER A 261 19.62 -9.97 -9.35
C SER A 261 20.14 -11.08 -8.43
N LEU A 262 19.29 -11.75 -7.67
CA LEU A 262 19.70 -12.86 -6.80
C LEU A 262 20.18 -14.06 -7.63
N HIS A 263 21.30 -14.67 -7.21
CA HIS A 263 21.90 -15.80 -7.92
C HIS A 263 20.90 -16.95 -8.15
N ALA A 264 20.15 -17.36 -7.13
CA ALA A 264 19.15 -18.42 -7.24
C ALA A 264 18.00 -18.06 -8.20
N ILE A 265 17.55 -16.79 -8.22
CA ILE A 265 16.47 -16.31 -9.10
C ILE A 265 16.93 -16.24 -10.56
N ARG A 266 18.19 -15.81 -10.79
CA ARG A 266 18.77 -15.74 -12.16
C ARG A 266 18.90 -17.09 -12.87
N GLN A 267 18.87 -18.19 -12.11
CA GLN A 267 18.87 -19.55 -12.68
C GLN A 267 17.49 -20.01 -13.17
N LEU A 268 16.44 -19.25 -12.85
CA LEU A 268 15.06 -19.58 -13.19
C LEU A 268 14.62 -18.89 -14.47
N SER A 269 13.66 -19.48 -15.18
CA SER A 269 12.94 -18.77 -16.23
C SER A 269 12.16 -17.60 -15.62
N PRO A 270 11.89 -16.51 -16.36
CA PRO A 270 11.10 -15.38 -15.87
C PRO A 270 9.76 -15.81 -15.26
N THR A 271 9.10 -16.80 -15.87
CA THR A 271 7.85 -17.37 -15.37
C THR A 271 7.99 -17.93 -13.95
N ILE A 272 8.99 -18.76 -13.70
CA ILE A 272 9.19 -19.35 -12.36
C ILE A 272 9.72 -18.31 -11.38
N ALA A 273 10.61 -17.41 -11.83
CA ALA A 273 11.18 -16.36 -11.00
C ALA A 273 10.11 -15.46 -10.37
N THR A 274 9.11 -15.05 -11.15
CA THR A 274 8.03 -14.18 -10.63
C THR A 274 7.02 -14.93 -9.76
N VAL A 275 6.81 -16.23 -10.00
CA VAL A 275 6.03 -17.09 -9.08
C VAL A 275 6.74 -17.17 -7.72
N VAL A 276 8.04 -17.43 -7.69
CA VAL A 276 8.82 -17.43 -6.44
C VAL A 276 8.79 -16.02 -5.78
N ALA A 277 8.90 -14.97 -6.57
CA ALA A 277 8.85 -13.60 -6.07
C ALA A 277 7.47 -13.19 -5.52
N SER A 278 6.38 -13.90 -5.86
CA SER A 278 5.02 -13.60 -5.40
C SER A 278 4.65 -14.26 -4.06
N ILE A 279 5.47 -15.16 -3.50
CA ILE A 279 5.15 -15.93 -2.29
C ILE A 279 4.81 -15.01 -1.10
N TRP A 280 5.59 -13.96 -0.88
CA TRP A 280 5.33 -13.01 0.21
C TRP A 280 4.03 -12.21 0.00
N LEU A 281 3.62 -11.95 -1.25
CA LEU A 281 2.35 -11.29 -1.56
C LEU A 281 1.15 -12.20 -1.21
N VAL A 282 1.25 -13.48 -1.51
CA VAL A 282 0.23 -14.48 -1.12
C VAL A 282 0.13 -14.58 0.40
N ALA A 283 1.27 -14.67 1.09
CA ALA A 283 1.31 -14.71 2.55
C ALA A 283 0.75 -13.42 3.18
N ARG A 284 1.00 -12.26 2.58
CA ARG A 284 0.43 -10.96 2.97
C ARG A 284 -1.09 -10.93 2.84
N ALA A 285 -1.63 -11.49 1.74
CA ALA A 285 -3.08 -11.65 1.59
C ALA A 285 -3.66 -12.55 2.71
N GLY A 286 -2.95 -13.63 3.08
CA GLY A 286 -3.29 -14.46 4.24
C GLY A 286 -3.35 -13.69 5.55
N ALA A 287 -2.38 -12.80 5.80
CA ALA A 287 -2.40 -11.92 6.98
C ALA A 287 -3.63 -10.99 6.97
N PHE A 288 -4.04 -10.47 5.82
CA PHE A 288 -5.23 -9.64 5.69
C PHE A 288 -6.52 -10.40 5.94
N ILE A 289 -6.59 -11.67 5.56
CA ILE A 289 -7.72 -12.55 5.91
C ILE A 289 -7.84 -12.67 7.43
N VAL A 290 -6.74 -12.94 8.12
CA VAL A 290 -6.72 -13.07 9.59
C VAL A 290 -7.07 -11.74 10.27
N THR A 291 -6.44 -10.64 9.88
CA THR A 291 -6.67 -9.32 10.51
C THR A 291 -8.04 -8.73 10.17
N GLY A 292 -8.60 -9.01 9.01
CA GLY A 292 -9.95 -8.57 8.62
C GLY A 292 -11.07 -9.40 9.27
N SER A 293 -10.82 -10.67 9.58
CA SER A 293 -11.82 -11.58 10.18
C SER A 293 -11.79 -11.62 11.71
N THR A 294 -10.72 -11.15 12.34
CA THR A 294 -10.52 -11.23 13.80
C THR A 294 -10.19 -9.86 14.39
N THR A 295 -10.48 -9.69 15.68
CA THR A 295 -10.18 -8.46 16.42
C THR A 295 -9.19 -8.65 17.56
N PHE A 296 -8.63 -9.85 17.73
CA PHE A 296 -7.73 -10.17 18.85
C PHE A 296 -6.48 -9.28 18.86
N TRP A 297 -6.01 -8.86 17.70
CA TRP A 297 -4.83 -8.04 17.52
C TRP A 297 -5.04 -6.57 17.93
N HIS A 298 -6.29 -6.07 17.95
CA HIS A 298 -6.61 -4.70 18.37
C HIS A 298 -6.15 -4.39 19.80
N LYS A 299 -6.19 -5.41 20.67
CA LYS A 299 -5.83 -5.28 22.10
C LYS A 299 -4.38 -5.67 22.40
N ARG A 300 -3.57 -5.99 21.39
CA ARG A 300 -2.20 -6.51 21.56
C ARG A 300 -1.17 -5.69 20.78
N PRO A 301 -0.88 -4.45 21.21
CA PRO A 301 0.07 -3.57 20.51
C PRO A 301 1.47 -4.17 20.39
N GLY A 302 1.89 -5.08 21.29
CA GLY A 302 3.16 -5.80 21.20
C GLY A 302 3.31 -6.68 19.95
N LEU A 303 2.20 -7.03 19.26
CA LEU A 303 2.28 -7.73 17.98
C LEU A 303 2.98 -6.90 16.89
N MET A 304 2.96 -5.58 17.00
CA MET A 304 3.66 -4.70 16.03
C MET A 304 5.17 -4.89 16.15
N LEU A 305 5.71 -4.84 17.38
CA LEU A 305 7.13 -5.06 17.62
C LEU A 305 7.56 -6.48 17.19
N LEU A 306 6.76 -7.51 17.51
CA LEU A 306 7.03 -8.87 17.07
C LEU A 306 7.03 -8.96 15.53
N ALA A 307 6.06 -8.35 14.86
CA ALA A 307 5.99 -8.33 13.40
C ALA A 307 7.20 -7.60 12.80
N SER A 308 7.66 -6.49 13.39
CA SER A 308 8.85 -5.75 12.91
C SER A 308 10.13 -6.56 13.08
N ILE A 309 10.30 -7.28 14.19
CA ILE A 309 11.45 -8.16 14.41
C ILE A 309 11.44 -9.33 13.43
N THR A 310 10.32 -10.03 13.31
CA THR A 310 10.20 -11.18 12.39
C THR A 310 10.35 -10.75 10.93
N MET A 311 9.85 -9.58 10.55
CA MET A 311 10.02 -8.97 9.24
C MET A 311 11.50 -8.76 8.89
N LEU A 312 12.29 -8.24 9.82
CA LEU A 312 13.74 -8.02 9.63
C LEU A 312 14.47 -9.34 9.35
N PHE A 313 14.26 -10.35 10.19
CA PHE A 313 14.89 -11.65 9.99
C PHE A 313 14.41 -12.34 8.71
N ALA A 314 13.13 -12.20 8.37
CA ALA A 314 12.58 -12.75 7.14
C ALA A 314 13.13 -12.06 5.89
N PHE A 315 13.40 -10.75 5.93
CA PHE A 315 14.09 -10.04 4.84
C PHE A 315 15.50 -10.61 4.60
N ILE A 316 16.29 -10.75 5.67
CA ILE A 316 17.63 -11.36 5.60
C ILE A 316 17.53 -12.79 5.08
N GLY A 317 16.61 -13.60 5.63
CA GLY A 317 16.37 -14.97 5.21
C GLY A 317 15.83 -15.13 3.78
N THR A 318 15.28 -14.06 3.19
CA THR A 318 14.89 -14.06 1.77
C THR A 318 16.07 -13.77 0.86
N ILE A 319 16.91 -12.79 1.19
CA ILE A 319 17.97 -12.35 0.28
C ILE A 319 19.24 -13.19 0.42
N VAL A 320 19.70 -13.48 1.65
CA VAL A 320 20.98 -14.15 1.87
C VAL A 320 21.07 -15.51 1.19
N PRO A 321 20.12 -16.46 1.37
CA PRO A 321 20.17 -17.74 0.67
C PRO A 321 20.15 -17.60 -0.85
N GLY A 322 19.41 -16.59 -1.36
CA GLY A 322 19.35 -16.30 -2.80
C GLY A 322 20.65 -15.76 -3.40
N THR A 323 21.57 -15.24 -2.59
CA THR A 323 22.89 -14.73 -3.05
C THR A 323 24.00 -15.78 -2.97
N LEU A 324 23.86 -16.82 -2.15
CA LEU A 324 24.90 -17.80 -1.89
C LEU A 324 25.07 -18.77 -3.06
N THR A 325 26.25 -18.75 -3.68
CA THR A 325 26.59 -19.65 -4.80
C THR A 325 26.92 -21.09 -4.37
N GLN A 326 27.27 -21.30 -3.09
CA GLN A 326 27.58 -22.61 -2.52
C GLN A 326 26.32 -23.39 -2.13
N LEU A 327 25.18 -22.74 -2.02
CA LEU A 327 23.92 -23.38 -1.65
C LEU A 327 23.26 -24.00 -2.89
N GLY A 328 22.80 -25.22 -2.78
CA GLY A 328 22.03 -25.84 -3.87
C GLY A 328 20.77 -25.04 -4.20
N LEU A 329 20.40 -24.98 -5.49
CA LEU A 329 19.26 -24.18 -5.94
C LEU A 329 17.98 -24.49 -5.16
N PHE A 330 17.66 -25.76 -4.98
CA PHE A 330 16.46 -26.20 -4.23
C PHE A 330 16.48 -25.70 -2.77
N GLN A 331 17.62 -25.82 -2.10
CA GLN A 331 17.80 -25.38 -0.71
C GLN A 331 17.66 -23.86 -0.59
N ALA A 332 18.25 -23.11 -1.53
CA ALA A 332 18.12 -21.67 -1.60
C ALA A 332 16.66 -21.23 -1.78
N LEU A 333 15.96 -21.84 -2.73
CA LEU A 333 14.56 -21.53 -3.02
C LEU A 333 13.63 -21.92 -1.86
N LEU A 334 13.88 -23.05 -1.20
CA LEU A 334 13.10 -23.47 -0.02
C LEU A 334 13.29 -22.49 1.15
N ALA A 335 14.54 -22.11 1.45
CA ALA A 335 14.83 -21.13 2.50
C ALA A 335 14.19 -19.76 2.20
N MET A 336 14.31 -19.30 0.95
CA MET A 336 13.66 -18.07 0.48
C MET A 336 12.13 -18.16 0.61
N ALA A 337 11.50 -19.28 0.25
CA ALA A 337 10.06 -19.44 0.32
C ALA A 337 9.54 -19.37 1.75
N VAL A 338 10.20 -20.08 2.68
CA VAL A 338 9.85 -20.03 4.12
C VAL A 338 10.01 -18.61 4.67
N ALA A 339 11.12 -17.95 4.35
CA ALA A 339 11.35 -16.57 4.78
C ALA A 339 10.30 -15.60 4.17
N GLN A 340 9.95 -15.74 2.91
CA GLN A 340 8.92 -14.92 2.26
C GLN A 340 7.53 -15.11 2.88
N ILE A 341 7.18 -16.33 3.33
CA ILE A 341 5.91 -16.55 4.05
C ILE A 341 5.90 -15.74 5.36
N VAL A 342 6.95 -15.85 6.17
CA VAL A 342 7.07 -15.08 7.42
C VAL A 342 7.07 -13.58 7.13
N LEU A 343 7.78 -13.15 6.09
CA LEU A 343 7.83 -11.77 5.63
C LEU A 343 6.43 -11.24 5.30
N GLY A 344 5.69 -11.93 4.44
CA GLY A 344 4.36 -11.51 4.02
C GLY A 344 3.37 -11.40 5.17
N LEU A 345 3.39 -12.35 6.12
CA LEU A 345 2.56 -12.32 7.32
C LEU A 345 2.89 -11.08 8.19
N SER A 346 4.16 -10.78 8.39
CA SER A 346 4.61 -9.62 9.17
C SER A 346 4.21 -8.30 8.51
N LEU A 347 4.49 -8.16 7.19
CA LEU A 347 4.15 -6.99 6.39
C LEU A 347 2.65 -6.70 6.41
N GLY A 348 1.82 -7.74 6.22
CA GLY A 348 0.37 -7.62 6.22
C GLY A 348 -0.19 -7.19 7.57
N THR A 349 0.36 -7.71 8.67
CA THR A 349 -0.06 -7.35 10.03
C THR A 349 0.21 -5.87 10.33
N ILE A 350 1.41 -5.36 10.02
CA ILE A 350 1.77 -3.95 10.24
C ILE A 350 0.91 -3.03 9.39
N TYR A 351 0.75 -3.35 8.10
CA TYR A 351 -0.08 -2.56 7.19
C TYR A 351 -1.54 -2.47 7.66
N ALA A 352 -2.16 -3.62 7.96
CA ALA A 352 -3.54 -3.66 8.41
C ALA A 352 -3.75 -2.85 9.69
N ALA A 353 -2.81 -2.90 10.62
CA ALA A 353 -2.87 -2.13 11.87
C ALA A 353 -2.77 -0.62 11.60
N SER A 354 -1.81 -0.19 10.78
CA SER A 354 -1.61 1.24 10.48
C SER A 354 -2.83 1.84 9.79
N LEU A 355 -3.40 1.15 8.80
CA LEU A 355 -4.59 1.61 8.09
C LEU A 355 -5.82 1.63 9.01
N TYR A 356 -6.06 0.53 9.73
CA TYR A 356 -7.22 0.42 10.63
C TYR A 356 -7.22 1.49 11.72
N PHE A 357 -6.13 1.62 12.48
CA PHE A 357 -6.05 2.60 13.57
C PHE A 357 -6.06 4.04 13.06
N GLY A 358 -5.48 4.31 11.88
CA GLY A 358 -5.54 5.60 11.23
C GLY A 358 -6.97 5.99 10.85
N MET A 359 -7.69 5.10 10.19
CA MET A 359 -9.08 5.34 9.78
C MET A 359 -10.06 5.36 10.95
N ALA A 360 -9.82 4.56 12.00
CA ALA A 360 -10.66 4.55 13.20
C ALA A 360 -10.56 5.86 14.01
N VAL A 361 -9.37 6.49 14.05
CA VAL A 361 -9.18 7.77 14.78
C VAL A 361 -9.69 8.97 14.01
N SER A 362 -9.76 8.89 12.68
CA SER A 362 -10.10 10.01 11.79
C SER A 362 -11.48 9.93 11.17
N ASP A 363 -12.30 8.98 11.59
CA ASP A 363 -13.60 8.70 10.98
C ASP A 363 -13.53 8.51 9.45
N GLY A 364 -12.40 7.92 8.97
CA GLY A 364 -12.20 7.60 7.56
C GLY A 364 -11.76 8.78 6.69
N SER A 365 -11.04 9.76 7.23
CA SER A 365 -10.65 10.94 6.45
C SER A 365 -9.58 10.63 5.39
N THR A 366 -9.70 11.29 4.22
CA THR A 366 -8.70 11.23 3.13
C THR A 366 -7.32 11.76 3.59
N GLU A 367 -7.29 12.68 4.54
CA GLU A 367 -6.05 13.23 5.10
C GLU A 367 -5.24 12.15 5.82
N HIS A 368 -5.89 11.35 6.66
CA HIS A 368 -5.23 10.25 7.36
C HIS A 368 -4.80 9.12 6.41
N GLY A 369 -5.57 8.85 5.36
CA GLY A 369 -5.13 8.00 4.25
C GLY A 369 -3.89 8.56 3.58
N GLY A 370 -3.85 9.87 3.30
CA GLY A 370 -2.69 10.56 2.76
C GLY A 370 -1.45 10.47 3.65
N TYR A 371 -1.60 10.59 4.97
CA TYR A 371 -0.49 10.34 5.90
C TYR A 371 -0.04 8.88 5.90
N HIS A 372 -0.96 7.93 5.89
CA HIS A 372 -0.64 6.50 5.80
C HIS A 372 0.18 6.21 4.56
N GLU A 373 -0.29 6.65 3.40
CA GLU A 373 0.37 6.45 2.11
C GLU A 373 1.69 7.25 1.99
N SER A 374 1.81 8.42 2.63
CA SER A 374 3.07 9.17 2.63
C SER A 374 4.18 8.47 3.43
N LEU A 375 3.83 7.77 4.52
CA LEU A 375 4.77 6.92 5.26
C LEU A 375 5.23 5.72 4.42
N ILE A 376 4.36 5.19 3.56
CA ILE A 376 4.71 4.21 2.53
C ILE A 376 5.75 4.79 1.57
N GLY A 377 5.46 5.98 1.03
CA GLY A 377 6.37 6.70 0.14
C GLY A 377 7.75 6.96 0.78
N LEU A 378 7.78 7.30 2.07
CA LEU A 378 9.04 7.48 2.80
C LEU A 378 9.88 6.19 2.81
N GLY A 379 9.27 5.05 3.10
CA GLY A 379 9.95 3.75 3.04
C GLY A 379 10.41 3.40 1.64
N GLN A 380 9.60 3.72 0.63
CA GLN A 380 9.90 3.52 -0.78
C GLN A 380 11.08 4.40 -1.26
N ILE A 381 11.32 5.55 -0.65
CA ILE A 381 12.51 6.37 -0.91
C ILE A 381 13.73 5.78 -0.21
N LEU A 382 13.64 5.58 1.10
CA LEU A 382 14.81 5.28 1.94
C LEU A 382 15.43 3.93 1.60
N GLY A 383 14.65 2.88 1.45
CA GLY A 383 15.16 1.54 1.15
C GLY A 383 15.93 1.49 -0.18
N PRO A 384 15.28 1.84 -1.30
CA PRO A 384 15.93 1.83 -2.60
C PRO A 384 17.08 2.84 -2.73
N LEU A 385 17.01 4.00 -2.07
CA LEU A 385 18.12 4.96 -2.06
C LEU A 385 19.36 4.37 -1.41
N VAL A 386 19.21 3.70 -0.28
CA VAL A 386 20.30 2.94 0.37
C VAL A 386 20.81 1.84 -0.56
N GLY A 387 19.90 1.08 -1.17
CA GLY A 387 20.23 0.05 -2.15
C GLY A 387 21.02 0.59 -3.34
N ALA A 388 20.56 1.67 -3.97
CA ALA A 388 21.23 2.32 -5.10
C ALA A 388 22.63 2.83 -4.72
N THR A 389 22.75 3.49 -3.56
CA THR A 389 24.02 4.01 -3.06
C THR A 389 25.03 2.88 -2.83
N THR A 390 24.60 1.79 -2.20
CA THR A 390 25.49 0.63 -1.98
C THR A 390 25.89 -0.05 -3.27
N GLN A 391 25.00 -0.11 -4.26
CA GLN A 391 25.32 -0.64 -5.60
C GLN A 391 26.23 0.28 -6.41
N TRP A 392 26.21 1.58 -6.11
CA TRP A 392 27.19 2.52 -6.71
C TRP A 392 28.60 2.27 -6.16
N ILE A 393 28.71 2.08 -4.83
CA ILE A 393 30.01 1.88 -4.15
C ILE A 393 30.53 0.47 -4.40
N HIS A 394 29.68 -0.53 -4.40
CA HIS A 394 30.00 -1.94 -4.58
C HIS A 394 29.14 -2.58 -5.68
N PRO A 395 29.45 -2.33 -6.97
CA PRO A 395 28.65 -2.81 -8.09
C PRO A 395 28.50 -4.34 -8.08
N GLY A 396 27.27 -4.84 -8.21
CA GLY A 396 26.96 -6.26 -8.27
C GLY A 396 26.94 -7.00 -6.92
N ALA A 397 27.44 -6.40 -5.84
CA ALA A 397 27.40 -6.99 -4.51
C ALA A 397 26.14 -6.55 -3.74
N LEU A 398 25.23 -7.46 -3.45
CA LEU A 398 23.99 -7.16 -2.71
C LEU A 398 24.17 -7.12 -1.21
N TRP A 399 25.20 -7.79 -0.65
CA TRP A 399 25.39 -7.87 0.79
C TRP A 399 25.55 -6.50 1.51
N PRO A 400 26.22 -5.44 0.91
CA PRO A 400 26.27 -4.14 1.57
C PRO A 400 24.89 -3.50 1.69
N ALA A 401 24.03 -3.66 0.67
CA ALA A 401 22.64 -3.20 0.71
C ALA A 401 21.85 -3.91 1.82
N VAL A 402 22.00 -5.23 1.93
CA VAL A 402 21.32 -6.02 3.00
C VAL A 402 21.73 -5.52 4.37
N ILE A 403 23.03 -5.32 4.63
CA ILE A 403 23.52 -4.83 5.91
C ILE A 403 22.97 -3.43 6.22
N ALA A 404 23.07 -2.50 5.28
CA ALA A 404 22.65 -1.12 5.49
C ALA A 404 21.12 -1.00 5.69
N ILE A 405 20.34 -1.71 4.90
CA ILE A 405 18.88 -1.76 5.02
C ILE A 405 18.46 -2.43 6.35
N SER A 406 19.11 -3.54 6.71
CA SER A 406 18.85 -4.21 8.00
C SER A 406 19.22 -3.32 9.19
N GLY A 407 20.30 -2.55 9.08
CA GLY A 407 20.67 -1.55 10.09
C GLY A 407 19.60 -0.46 10.24
N LEU A 408 19.11 0.09 9.13
CA LEU A 408 18.04 1.09 9.14
C LEU A 408 16.76 0.55 9.80
N VAL A 409 16.35 -0.66 9.45
CA VAL A 409 15.16 -1.30 10.05
C VAL A 409 15.38 -1.63 11.52
N SER A 410 16.60 -2.04 11.92
CA SER A 410 16.95 -2.30 13.33
C SER A 410 16.80 -1.05 14.21
N VAL A 411 17.17 0.12 13.67
CA VAL A 411 16.94 1.41 14.38
C VAL A 411 15.44 1.63 14.63
N THR A 412 14.60 1.36 13.64
CA THR A 412 13.15 1.51 13.81
C THR A 412 12.59 0.53 14.86
N VAL A 413 13.02 -0.73 14.82
CA VAL A 413 12.65 -1.75 15.83
C VAL A 413 13.06 -1.29 17.24
N ALA A 414 14.25 -0.71 17.39
CA ALA A 414 14.70 -0.17 18.68
C ALA A 414 13.83 1.02 19.14
N VAL A 415 13.46 1.92 18.22
CA VAL A 415 12.54 3.04 18.51
C VAL A 415 11.17 2.52 18.95
N GLU A 416 10.61 1.53 18.24
CA GLU A 416 9.33 0.89 18.63
C GLU A 416 9.40 0.29 20.04
N ALA A 417 10.48 -0.41 20.36
CA ALA A 417 10.67 -1.01 21.69
C ALA A 417 10.73 0.06 22.79
N VAL A 418 11.46 1.15 22.57
CA VAL A 418 11.57 2.26 23.52
C VAL A 418 10.24 2.98 23.70
N VAL A 419 9.53 3.30 22.61
CA VAL A 419 8.23 3.98 22.65
C VAL A 419 7.21 3.08 23.35
N GLY A 420 7.16 1.80 23.01
CA GLY A 420 6.28 0.82 23.64
C GLY A 420 6.52 0.72 25.13
N ALA A 421 7.79 0.62 25.59
CA ALA A 421 8.16 0.54 27.00
C ALA A 421 7.80 1.81 27.79
N ARG A 422 8.03 3.01 27.22
CA ARG A 422 7.70 4.29 27.87
C ARG A 422 6.19 4.45 28.09
N ILE A 423 5.39 4.19 27.06
CA ILE A 423 3.93 4.34 27.16
C ILE A 423 3.33 3.31 28.11
N THR A 424 3.88 2.11 28.18
CA THR A 424 3.45 1.08 29.15
C THR A 424 3.78 1.50 30.58
N ARG A 425 4.98 2.05 30.85
CA ARG A 425 5.39 2.53 32.19
C ARG A 425 4.60 3.75 32.66
N SER A 426 4.23 4.66 31.78
CA SER A 426 3.38 5.81 32.14
C SER A 426 1.93 5.43 32.43
N ALA A 427 1.59 4.16 32.29
CA ALA A 427 0.27 3.57 32.50
C ALA A 427 0.14 2.82 33.85
N LEU A 428 1.26 2.56 34.50
CA LEU A 428 1.36 2.02 35.86
C LEU A 428 1.51 3.17 36.86
#